data_fcab5cc1591ce0ad52a3cb93a61ef9d2
#
_entry.id   fcab5cc1591ce0ad52a3cb93a61ef9d2
#
_cell.length_a   1.000
_cell.length_b   1.000
_cell.length_c   1.000
_cell.angle_alpha   90.00
_cell.angle_beta   90.00
_cell.angle_gamma   90.00
#
_symmetry.space_group_name_H-M   'P 1'
#
loop_
_entity.id
_entity.type
_entity.pdbx_description
1 polymer ?
#
loop_
_entity_poly.entity_id
_entity_poly.type
_entity_poly.pdbx_seq_one_letter_code
_entity_poly.pdbx_strand_id
1 'polypeptide(L)'
;MKLETLAIHAGFSPDPTTKAVAVPIYQTTSFAFDDTQHGADLFDLKVAGNIYSRIMNPTNDVLEQRMAALEGGVGALAVASGMAAITYAIQTVAEAGDNIVSVAKLYGGTYNLLAHTLPRMGIQTRFAAHDDVAALEGLIDARTKAVFCESIGNPAGNIVDIAALAEAAHRHGVPLIVDNTVATPVLCRPFEHGADIVVHSLTKYIGGHGTSIGGIVIDAGTFPWADNKERFALLNTPDPSYHGVTYTEAFGPAAFIGRCRVVPLRNMGAALSPFNAFLILQGLETLALRMERHTENALKVAHYLQAHEQVAWVKYAGLPDHPEHQLAQRYTGGKPASILSFGIKGGQVAGARFIDALQLVVRLVNIGDAKSLACHPASTTHRQLNDEELEKAGVPRDMVRLSIGIEHSDDIIADLAQALEASRG
;
A
#
# COMPACT_ATOMS: atom_id res chain seq x y z
N MET A 1 -19.56 -8.87 -10.12
CA MET A 1 -19.48 -7.57 -10.85
C MET A 1 -18.04 -7.38 -11.33
N LYS A 2 -17.82 -6.59 -12.37
CA LYS A 2 -16.48 -6.18 -12.81
C LYS A 2 -15.93 -5.12 -11.88
N LEU A 3 -14.61 -4.95 -11.87
CA LEU A 3 -13.89 -4.07 -10.93
C LEU A 3 -14.34 -2.62 -11.02
N GLU A 4 -14.54 -2.08 -12.22
CA GLU A 4 -15.02 -0.72 -12.47
C GLU A 4 -16.40 -0.47 -11.86
N THR A 5 -17.28 -1.49 -11.92
CA THR A 5 -18.61 -1.43 -11.29
C THR A 5 -18.52 -1.53 -9.77
N LEU A 6 -17.63 -2.37 -9.23
CA LEU A 6 -17.39 -2.47 -7.79
C LEU A 6 -16.85 -1.15 -7.23
N ALA A 7 -15.94 -0.49 -7.96
CA ALA A 7 -15.36 0.79 -7.55
C ALA A 7 -16.42 1.89 -7.31
N ILE A 8 -17.56 1.80 -7.98
CA ILE A 8 -18.67 2.77 -7.88
C ILE A 8 -19.73 2.31 -6.85
N HIS A 9 -20.10 1.02 -6.87
CA HIS A 9 -21.31 0.55 -6.20
C HIS A 9 -21.09 -0.30 -4.96
N ALA A 10 -19.92 -0.91 -4.77
CA ALA A 10 -19.72 -1.81 -3.64
C ALA A 10 -19.79 -1.05 -2.30
N GLY A 11 -20.39 -1.70 -1.31
CA GLY A 11 -20.48 -1.20 0.08
C GLY A 11 -21.51 -0.09 0.32
N PHE A 12 -22.27 0.36 -0.69
CA PHE A 12 -23.28 1.40 -0.50
C PHE A 12 -24.51 1.17 -1.38
N SER A 13 -25.66 1.43 -0.80
CA SER A 13 -26.95 1.62 -1.48
C SER A 13 -27.54 2.95 -1.03
N PRO A 14 -28.47 3.57 -1.80
CA PRO A 14 -29.10 4.83 -1.41
C PRO A 14 -29.61 4.79 0.02
N ASP A 15 -29.28 5.83 0.80
CA ASP A 15 -29.63 5.93 2.23
C ASP A 15 -31.12 5.65 2.46
N PRO A 16 -31.48 4.72 3.34
CA PRO A 16 -32.87 4.27 3.47
C PRO A 16 -33.82 5.37 3.98
N THR A 17 -33.30 6.36 4.71
CA THR A 17 -34.10 7.46 5.32
C THR A 17 -34.17 8.64 4.38
N THR A 18 -33.05 9.15 3.91
CA THR A 18 -32.98 10.38 3.12
C THR A 18 -33.00 10.14 1.61
N LYS A 19 -32.81 8.89 1.17
CA LYS A 19 -32.66 8.50 -0.24
C LYS A 19 -31.43 9.13 -0.95
N ALA A 20 -30.47 9.63 -0.18
CA ALA A 20 -29.22 10.16 -0.71
C ALA A 20 -28.48 9.09 -1.52
N VAL A 21 -28.04 9.45 -2.74
CA VAL A 21 -27.30 8.58 -3.65
C VAL A 21 -25.80 8.67 -3.39
N ALA A 22 -25.29 9.85 -3.03
CA ALA A 22 -23.91 10.01 -2.59
C ALA A 22 -23.75 9.49 -1.16
N VAL A 23 -22.57 8.92 -0.84
CA VAL A 23 -22.26 8.46 0.51
C VAL A 23 -22.29 9.64 1.48
N PRO A 24 -23.14 9.61 2.55
CA PRO A 24 -23.16 10.68 3.54
C PRO A 24 -21.89 10.75 4.37
N ILE A 25 -21.52 11.98 4.79
CA ILE A 25 -20.38 12.19 5.70
C ILE A 25 -20.91 12.21 7.13
N TYR A 26 -20.67 11.14 7.90
CA TYR A 26 -21.01 11.07 9.32
C TYR A 26 -19.90 11.68 10.18
N GLN A 27 -19.83 13.01 10.20
CA GLN A 27 -18.82 13.76 10.96
C GLN A 27 -19.24 13.87 12.43
N THR A 28 -19.18 12.74 13.14
CA THR A 28 -19.51 12.64 14.57
C THR A 28 -18.46 11.81 15.31
N THR A 29 -18.30 12.03 16.60
CA THR A 29 -17.41 11.24 17.47
C THR A 29 -18.11 9.98 17.99
N SER A 30 -19.39 10.05 18.32
CA SER A 30 -20.13 9.01 19.03
C SER A 30 -21.55 8.88 18.51
N PHE A 31 -22.17 7.74 18.80
CA PHE A 31 -23.51 7.37 18.40
C PHE A 31 -24.35 7.07 19.64
N ALA A 32 -25.61 7.48 19.66
CA ALA A 32 -26.52 7.22 20.76
C ALA A 32 -26.96 5.75 20.78
N PHE A 33 -27.19 5.23 21.97
CA PHE A 33 -27.84 3.93 22.19
C PHE A 33 -29.35 4.12 22.35
N ASP A 34 -30.14 3.13 21.95
CA ASP A 34 -31.61 3.16 22.18
C ASP A 34 -31.90 3.06 23.68
N ASP A 35 -31.16 2.20 24.40
CA ASP A 35 -31.20 2.01 25.84
C ASP A 35 -29.88 1.43 26.38
N THR A 36 -29.83 1.19 27.70
CA THR A 36 -28.64 0.63 28.36
C THR A 36 -28.32 -0.79 27.89
N GLN A 37 -29.35 -1.59 27.57
CA GLN A 37 -29.15 -2.98 27.12
C GLN A 37 -28.60 -2.99 25.70
N HIS A 38 -29.11 -2.14 24.80
CA HIS A 38 -28.54 -1.97 23.45
C HIS A 38 -27.05 -1.57 23.53
N GLY A 39 -26.70 -0.63 24.41
CA GLY A 39 -25.30 -0.27 24.66
C GLY A 39 -24.45 -1.47 25.10
N ALA A 40 -24.93 -2.25 26.06
CA ALA A 40 -24.23 -3.45 26.53
C ALA A 40 -24.04 -4.49 25.40
N ASP A 41 -25.07 -4.75 24.60
CA ASP A 41 -25.01 -5.74 23.53
C ASP A 41 -24.06 -5.34 22.39
N LEU A 42 -23.93 -4.03 22.10
CA LEU A 42 -22.92 -3.49 21.17
C LEU A 42 -21.49 -3.75 21.68
N PHE A 43 -21.23 -3.49 22.98
CA PHE A 43 -19.90 -3.73 23.57
C PHE A 43 -19.58 -5.22 23.69
N ASP A 44 -20.58 -6.06 23.91
CA ASP A 44 -20.46 -7.52 23.94
C ASP A 44 -20.38 -8.17 22.56
N LEU A 45 -20.43 -7.38 21.46
CA LEU A 45 -20.47 -7.84 20.07
C LEU A 45 -21.68 -8.75 19.73
N LYS A 46 -22.77 -8.66 20.49
CA LYS A 46 -24.00 -9.43 20.24
C LYS A 46 -24.83 -8.84 19.12
N VAL A 47 -24.74 -7.54 18.91
CA VAL A 47 -25.43 -6.81 17.84
C VAL A 47 -24.44 -5.95 17.06
N ALA A 48 -24.68 -5.78 15.76
CA ALA A 48 -23.90 -4.87 14.94
C ALA A 48 -24.39 -3.43 15.11
N GLY A 49 -23.50 -2.45 15.12
CA GLY A 49 -23.88 -1.04 15.21
C GLY A 49 -22.68 -0.12 15.42
N ASN A 50 -22.96 1.17 15.51
CA ASN A 50 -21.94 2.19 15.70
C ASN A 50 -21.88 2.62 17.17
N ILE A 51 -20.66 2.77 17.70
CA ILE A 51 -20.39 3.21 19.06
C ILE A 51 -19.62 4.53 19.04
N TYR A 52 -18.45 4.50 18.38
CA TYR A 52 -17.49 5.60 18.41
C TYR A 52 -16.66 5.61 17.12
N SER A 53 -16.52 6.77 16.49
CA SER A 53 -15.92 6.90 15.15
C SER A 53 -14.45 6.47 15.06
N ARG A 54 -13.72 6.39 16.17
CA ARG A 54 -12.35 5.81 16.16
C ARG A 54 -12.36 4.32 15.79
N ILE A 55 -13.42 3.59 16.14
CA ILE A 55 -13.51 2.13 15.92
C ILE A 55 -14.32 1.83 14.67
N MET A 56 -15.43 2.54 14.46
CA MET A 56 -16.36 2.34 13.36
C MET A 56 -17.12 3.64 13.04
N ASN A 57 -17.30 3.91 11.76
CA ASN A 57 -18.05 5.08 11.27
C ASN A 57 -18.71 4.70 9.94
N PRO A 58 -19.98 5.04 9.70
CA PRO A 58 -20.69 4.61 8.49
C PRO A 58 -20.04 5.06 7.17
N THR A 59 -19.41 6.24 7.14
CA THR A 59 -18.67 6.70 5.94
C THR A 59 -17.41 5.86 5.71
N ASN A 60 -16.66 5.55 6.77
CA ASN A 60 -15.46 4.71 6.69
C ASN A 60 -15.85 3.28 6.32
N ASP A 61 -16.96 2.77 6.82
CA ASP A 61 -17.46 1.42 6.53
C ASP A 61 -17.71 1.22 5.03
N VAL A 62 -18.29 2.21 4.34
CA VAL A 62 -18.44 2.16 2.87
C VAL A 62 -17.09 2.01 2.17
N LEU A 63 -16.08 2.75 2.61
CA LEU A 63 -14.72 2.66 2.06
C LEU A 63 -14.10 1.28 2.33
N GLU A 64 -14.27 0.77 3.54
CA GLU A 64 -13.79 -0.56 3.94
C GLU A 64 -14.44 -1.66 3.11
N GLN A 65 -15.77 -1.67 2.99
CA GLN A 65 -16.50 -2.66 2.19
C GLN A 65 -16.14 -2.58 0.70
N ARG A 66 -15.99 -1.38 0.15
CA ARG A 66 -15.63 -1.17 -1.25
C ARG A 66 -14.23 -1.68 -1.56
N MET A 67 -13.26 -1.36 -0.71
CA MET A 67 -11.89 -1.84 -0.87
C MET A 67 -11.77 -3.36 -0.66
N ALA A 68 -12.48 -3.92 0.32
CA ALA A 68 -12.55 -5.37 0.48
C ALA A 68 -13.11 -6.05 -0.77
N ALA A 69 -14.18 -5.52 -1.36
CA ALA A 69 -14.77 -6.05 -2.60
C ALA A 69 -13.82 -5.93 -3.81
N LEU A 70 -13.05 -4.84 -3.92
CA LEU A 70 -12.09 -4.61 -5.00
C LEU A 70 -10.91 -5.58 -4.94
N GLU A 71 -10.34 -5.79 -3.76
CA GLU A 71 -9.25 -6.77 -3.58
C GLU A 71 -9.76 -8.23 -3.52
N GLY A 72 -11.04 -8.44 -3.16
CA GLY A 72 -11.63 -9.77 -2.98
C GLY A 72 -11.43 -10.34 -1.58
N GLY A 73 -11.29 -9.48 -0.57
CA GLY A 73 -11.15 -9.86 0.83
C GLY A 73 -12.48 -10.02 1.55
N VAL A 74 -12.44 -10.62 2.75
CA VAL A 74 -13.61 -10.81 3.63
C VAL A 74 -13.93 -9.58 4.48
N GLY A 75 -12.94 -8.68 4.66
CA GLY A 75 -13.11 -7.46 5.43
C GLY A 75 -11.91 -6.53 5.31
N ALA A 76 -12.12 -5.27 5.66
CA ALA A 76 -11.09 -4.25 5.65
C ALA A 76 -11.18 -3.31 6.86
N LEU A 77 -10.11 -2.59 7.12
CA LEU A 77 -9.98 -1.62 8.20
C LEU A 77 -9.29 -0.35 7.71
N ALA A 78 -10.03 0.74 7.59
CA ALA A 78 -9.51 2.04 7.24
C ALA A 78 -8.81 2.71 8.44
N VAL A 79 -7.63 3.27 8.19
CA VAL A 79 -6.77 3.88 9.20
C VAL A 79 -6.18 5.20 8.68
N ALA A 80 -5.58 5.99 9.56
CA ALA A 80 -5.15 7.36 9.27
C ALA A 80 -4.05 7.49 8.22
N SER A 81 -3.28 6.44 7.92
CA SER A 81 -2.19 6.45 6.93
C SER A 81 -1.77 5.06 6.51
N GLY A 82 -1.06 4.95 5.36
CA GLY A 82 -0.45 3.68 4.94
C GLY A 82 0.54 3.12 5.97
N MET A 83 1.31 4.00 6.65
CA MET A 83 2.22 3.57 7.73
C MET A 83 1.47 2.98 8.91
N ALA A 84 0.31 3.54 9.28
CA ALA A 84 -0.55 2.95 10.31
C ALA A 84 -1.10 1.59 9.85
N ALA A 85 -1.47 1.42 8.58
CA ALA A 85 -1.93 0.16 8.03
C ALA A 85 -0.84 -0.94 8.15
N ILE A 86 0.39 -0.66 7.71
CA ILE A 86 1.52 -1.60 7.83
C ILE A 86 1.80 -1.95 9.30
N THR A 87 1.87 -0.93 10.17
CA THR A 87 2.14 -1.12 11.60
C THR A 87 1.08 -2.00 12.25
N TYR A 88 -0.21 -1.72 11.98
CA TYR A 88 -1.31 -2.46 12.58
C TYR A 88 -1.44 -3.88 12.01
N ALA A 89 -1.16 -4.07 10.71
CA ALA A 89 -1.11 -5.40 10.13
C ALA A 89 -0.08 -6.28 10.83
N ILE A 90 1.13 -5.76 11.08
CA ILE A 90 2.20 -6.49 11.78
C ILE A 90 1.84 -6.73 13.26
N GLN A 91 1.39 -5.71 13.98
CA GLN A 91 1.05 -5.81 15.41
C GLN A 91 -0.20 -6.67 15.68
N THR A 92 -0.98 -6.96 14.66
CA THR A 92 -2.09 -7.91 14.79
C THR A 92 -1.60 -9.35 15.00
N VAL A 93 -0.41 -9.69 14.50
CA VAL A 93 0.12 -11.06 14.56
C VAL A 93 1.44 -11.19 15.30
N ALA A 94 2.16 -10.10 15.54
CA ALA A 94 3.49 -10.08 16.15
C ALA A 94 3.53 -9.23 17.42
N GLU A 95 4.33 -9.66 18.40
CA GLU A 95 4.60 -8.98 19.66
C GLU A 95 6.10 -8.99 19.98
N ALA A 96 6.50 -8.42 21.12
CA ALA A 96 7.90 -8.40 21.54
C ALA A 96 8.49 -9.81 21.65
N GLY A 97 9.62 -10.05 21.02
CA GLY A 97 10.29 -11.35 20.91
C GLY A 97 10.05 -12.07 19.59
N ASP A 98 9.10 -11.60 18.78
CA ASP A 98 8.83 -12.12 17.45
C ASP A 98 9.68 -11.46 16.35
N ASN A 99 9.60 -12.03 15.15
CA ASN A 99 10.20 -11.42 13.97
C ASN A 99 9.27 -11.51 12.76
N ILE A 100 9.57 -10.67 11.78
CA ILE A 100 9.04 -10.75 10.40
C ILE A 100 10.19 -10.89 9.43
N VAL A 101 9.92 -11.46 8.26
CA VAL A 101 10.86 -11.53 7.15
C VAL A 101 10.36 -10.60 6.05
N SER A 102 11.25 -9.84 5.42
CA SER A 102 10.86 -8.85 4.41
C SER A 102 11.85 -8.80 3.26
N VAL A 103 11.37 -8.41 2.08
CA VAL A 103 12.25 -7.97 1.01
C VAL A 103 12.93 -6.66 1.40
N ALA A 104 14.16 -6.42 0.89
CA ALA A 104 14.93 -5.22 1.25
C ALA A 104 14.53 -3.96 0.47
N LYS A 105 14.09 -4.12 -0.80
CA LYS A 105 13.66 -2.99 -1.64
C LYS A 105 12.23 -2.59 -1.32
N LEU A 106 12.09 -1.58 -0.48
CA LEU A 106 10.81 -1.07 0.03
C LEU A 106 10.77 0.46 -0.05
N TYR A 107 9.58 1.01 0.13
CA TYR A 107 9.41 2.42 0.43
C TYR A 107 10.23 2.80 1.67
N GLY A 108 10.94 3.94 1.60
CA GLY A 108 11.86 4.36 2.67
C GLY A 108 11.21 4.45 4.05
N GLY A 109 9.94 4.87 4.15
CA GLY A 109 9.20 4.89 5.42
C GLY A 109 8.97 3.49 5.97
N THR A 110 8.63 2.53 5.11
CA THR A 110 8.44 1.12 5.47
C THR A 110 9.76 0.50 5.93
N TYR A 111 10.84 0.72 5.16
CA TYR A 111 12.17 0.26 5.57
C TYR A 111 12.56 0.79 6.96
N ASN A 112 12.39 2.10 7.20
CA ASN A 112 12.68 2.70 8.51
C ASN A 112 11.81 2.13 9.63
N LEU A 113 10.52 1.88 9.39
CA LEU A 113 9.64 1.21 10.34
C LEU A 113 10.20 -0.16 10.71
N LEU A 114 10.49 -0.97 9.70
CA LEU A 114 10.92 -2.36 9.87
C LEU A 114 12.33 -2.48 10.46
N ALA A 115 13.27 -1.65 10.00
CA ALA A 115 14.68 -1.73 10.40
C ALA A 115 14.99 -1.05 11.74
N HIS A 116 14.21 -0.01 12.12
CA HIS A 116 14.59 0.83 13.25
C HIS A 116 13.48 1.01 14.30
N THR A 117 12.21 1.11 13.88
CA THR A 117 11.12 1.39 14.82
C THR A 117 10.60 0.12 15.50
N LEU A 118 10.26 -0.91 14.73
CA LEU A 118 9.76 -2.18 15.28
C LEU A 118 10.77 -2.89 16.20
N PRO A 119 12.08 -2.89 15.89
CA PRO A 119 13.07 -3.48 16.81
C PRO A 119 13.08 -2.82 18.20
N ARG A 120 12.78 -1.53 18.32
CA ARG A 120 12.62 -0.84 19.61
C ARG A 120 11.35 -1.26 20.36
N MET A 121 10.38 -1.83 19.65
CA MET A 121 9.18 -2.44 20.22
C MET A 121 9.34 -3.95 20.45
N GLY A 122 10.55 -4.48 20.20
CA GLY A 122 10.88 -5.89 20.41
C GLY A 122 10.58 -6.80 19.22
N ILE A 123 10.07 -6.28 18.09
CA ILE A 123 9.78 -7.06 16.89
C ILE A 123 10.94 -6.88 15.92
N GLN A 124 11.69 -7.96 15.64
CA GLN A 124 12.83 -7.91 14.73
C GLN A 124 12.39 -8.07 13.27
N THR A 125 13.17 -7.49 12.33
CA THR A 125 12.98 -7.73 10.89
C THR A 125 14.25 -8.31 10.29
N ARG A 126 14.09 -9.34 9.46
CA ARG A 126 15.15 -9.95 8.65
C ARG A 126 14.89 -9.67 7.19
N PHE A 127 15.90 -9.17 6.49
CA PHE A 127 15.77 -8.72 5.11
C PHE A 127 16.51 -9.67 4.14
N ALA A 128 15.86 -9.95 3.00
CA ALA A 128 16.46 -10.63 1.85
C ALA A 128 16.33 -9.76 0.58
N ALA A 129 17.10 -10.10 -0.47
CA ALA A 129 16.88 -9.48 -1.77
C ALA A 129 15.46 -9.82 -2.30
N HIS A 130 14.86 -8.89 -3.03
CA HIS A 130 13.46 -9.02 -3.49
C HIS A 130 13.27 -10.12 -4.54
N ASP A 131 14.32 -10.50 -5.22
CA ASP A 131 14.38 -11.50 -6.28
C ASP A 131 15.00 -12.84 -5.82
N ASP A 132 15.36 -12.98 -4.54
CA ASP A 132 15.91 -14.20 -3.95
C ASP A 132 14.92 -14.81 -2.94
N VAL A 133 13.94 -15.53 -3.46
CA VAL A 133 12.90 -16.20 -2.65
C VAL A 133 13.51 -17.27 -1.74
N ALA A 134 14.55 -17.98 -2.18
CA ALA A 134 15.21 -19.03 -1.39
C ALA A 134 15.96 -18.43 -0.19
N ALA A 135 16.69 -17.33 -0.39
CA ALA A 135 17.32 -16.61 0.71
C ALA A 135 16.27 -16.06 1.71
N LEU A 136 15.14 -15.54 1.22
CA LEU A 136 14.05 -15.07 2.07
C LEU A 136 13.46 -16.23 2.88
N GLU A 137 13.17 -17.36 2.27
CA GLU A 137 12.64 -18.54 2.94
C GLU A 137 13.60 -19.05 4.03
N GLY A 138 14.91 -19.02 3.77
CA GLY A 138 15.93 -19.40 4.75
C GLY A 138 15.99 -18.51 6.00
N LEU A 139 15.35 -17.34 5.99
CA LEU A 139 15.26 -16.45 7.16
C LEU A 139 14.03 -16.74 8.05
N ILE A 140 13.11 -17.58 7.60
CA ILE A 140 11.89 -17.92 8.36
C ILE A 140 12.24 -18.91 9.47
N ASP A 141 11.81 -18.61 10.70
CA ASP A 141 11.98 -19.49 11.87
C ASP A 141 10.68 -19.64 12.68
N ALA A 142 10.75 -20.29 13.84
CA ALA A 142 9.59 -20.53 14.70
C ALA A 142 8.94 -19.23 15.25
N ARG A 143 9.68 -18.13 15.32
CA ARG A 143 9.22 -16.81 15.77
C ARG A 143 8.77 -15.89 14.65
N THR A 144 8.89 -16.31 13.41
CA THR A 144 8.45 -15.51 12.26
C THR A 144 6.92 -15.50 12.20
N LYS A 145 6.34 -14.31 12.17
CA LYS A 145 4.88 -14.08 12.19
C LYS A 145 4.30 -13.65 10.85
N ALA A 146 5.11 -13.07 9.98
CA ALA A 146 4.69 -12.69 8.64
C ALA A 146 5.91 -12.57 7.70
N VAL A 147 5.65 -12.76 6.41
CA VAL A 147 6.50 -12.27 5.32
C VAL A 147 5.87 -10.99 4.79
N PHE A 148 6.70 -9.99 4.46
CA PHE A 148 6.25 -8.69 3.95
C PHE A 148 6.94 -8.33 2.64
N CYS A 149 6.17 -7.83 1.66
CA CYS A 149 6.71 -7.25 0.41
C CYS A 149 5.82 -6.13 -0.11
N GLU A 150 6.34 -5.37 -1.10
CA GLU A 150 5.55 -4.46 -1.94
C GLU A 150 5.33 -5.12 -3.30
N SER A 151 4.11 -5.08 -3.85
CA SER A 151 3.81 -5.64 -5.18
C SER A 151 4.63 -4.97 -6.28
N ILE A 152 4.75 -3.64 -6.20
CA ILE A 152 5.63 -2.79 -7.00
C ILE A 152 6.36 -1.85 -6.06
N GLY A 153 7.68 -1.96 -6.00
CA GLY A 153 8.51 -1.19 -5.08
C GLY A 153 8.71 0.27 -5.49
N ASN A 154 8.91 1.13 -4.51
CA ASN A 154 9.21 2.55 -4.69
C ASN A 154 10.51 2.91 -3.93
N PRO A 155 11.56 3.51 -4.57
CA PRO A 155 11.54 4.21 -5.87
C PRO A 155 11.91 3.35 -7.08
N ALA A 156 12.32 2.11 -6.90
CA ALA A 156 12.96 1.33 -7.96
C ALA A 156 12.00 0.83 -9.05
N GLY A 157 10.68 0.76 -8.78
CA GLY A 157 9.69 0.21 -9.70
C GLY A 157 9.83 -1.30 -9.91
N ASN A 158 10.57 -1.98 -9.02
CA ASN A 158 10.78 -3.43 -9.07
C ASN A 158 9.48 -4.19 -8.76
N ILE A 159 9.34 -5.36 -9.37
CA ILE A 159 8.20 -6.25 -9.17
C ILE A 159 8.65 -7.52 -8.47
N VAL A 160 7.91 -7.96 -7.45
CA VAL A 160 8.19 -9.22 -6.75
C VAL A 160 7.37 -10.37 -7.34
N ASP A 161 7.87 -11.60 -7.23
CA ASP A 161 7.06 -12.80 -7.53
C ASP A 161 6.19 -13.13 -6.31
N ILE A 162 4.97 -12.55 -6.27
CA ILE A 162 4.03 -12.68 -5.15
C ILE A 162 3.70 -14.16 -4.89
N ALA A 163 3.45 -14.94 -5.95
CA ALA A 163 3.07 -16.34 -5.79
C ALA A 163 4.21 -17.18 -5.21
N ALA A 164 5.45 -16.95 -5.65
CA ALA A 164 6.61 -17.65 -5.11
C ALA A 164 6.88 -17.29 -3.64
N LEU A 165 6.70 -16.00 -3.27
CA LEU A 165 6.82 -15.54 -1.87
C LEU A 165 5.71 -16.13 -0.99
N ALA A 166 4.46 -16.18 -1.48
CA ALA A 166 3.34 -16.78 -0.77
C ALA A 166 3.57 -18.27 -0.52
N GLU A 167 3.98 -19.01 -1.55
CA GLU A 167 4.28 -20.43 -1.44
C GLU A 167 5.39 -20.70 -0.43
N ALA A 168 6.48 -19.93 -0.46
CA ALA A 168 7.57 -20.03 0.51
C ALA A 168 7.09 -19.76 1.94
N ALA A 169 6.30 -18.70 2.16
CA ALA A 169 5.75 -18.36 3.48
C ALA A 169 4.81 -19.47 3.99
N HIS A 170 3.91 -19.95 3.14
CA HIS A 170 2.91 -20.95 3.50
C HIS A 170 3.51 -22.32 3.83
N ARG A 171 4.62 -22.73 3.18
CA ARG A 171 5.36 -23.96 3.59
C ARG A 171 5.77 -23.95 5.06
N HIS A 172 5.95 -22.77 5.64
CA HIS A 172 6.30 -22.57 7.04
C HIS A 172 5.12 -22.18 7.93
N GLY A 173 3.88 -22.16 7.38
CA GLY A 173 2.68 -21.72 8.10
C GLY A 173 2.73 -20.25 8.53
N VAL A 174 3.28 -19.38 7.67
CA VAL A 174 3.43 -17.94 7.88
C VAL A 174 2.65 -17.20 6.78
N PRO A 175 1.86 -16.15 7.11
CA PRO A 175 1.12 -15.38 6.12
C PRO A 175 2.02 -14.43 5.33
N LEU A 176 1.60 -14.12 4.09
CA LEU A 176 2.19 -13.07 3.26
C LEU A 176 1.36 -11.78 3.36
N ILE A 177 2.01 -10.69 3.78
CA ILE A 177 1.45 -9.33 3.77
C ILE A 177 2.03 -8.59 2.55
N VAL A 178 1.16 -8.08 1.68
CA VAL A 178 1.57 -7.33 0.48
C VAL A 178 1.09 -5.88 0.57
N ASP A 179 2.01 -4.94 0.47
CA ASP A 179 1.67 -3.54 0.20
C ASP A 179 1.39 -3.38 -1.30
N ASN A 180 0.12 -3.18 -1.63
CA ASN A 180 -0.37 -3.08 -3.01
C ASN A 180 -0.66 -1.62 -3.42
N THR A 181 -0.04 -0.66 -2.74
CA THR A 181 -0.27 0.79 -2.93
C THR A 181 -0.05 1.23 -4.37
N VAL A 182 0.99 0.73 -5.03
CA VAL A 182 1.39 1.20 -6.37
C VAL A 182 0.57 0.52 -7.46
N ALA A 183 0.38 -0.80 -7.39
CA ALA A 183 -0.41 -1.52 -8.39
C ALA A 183 -1.89 -1.22 -8.27
N THR A 184 -2.41 -1.03 -7.07
CA THR A 184 -3.84 -0.95 -6.76
C THR A 184 -4.60 -2.22 -7.18
N PRO A 185 -5.84 -2.46 -6.74
CA PRO A 185 -6.60 -3.62 -7.20
C PRO A 185 -6.92 -3.62 -8.70
N VAL A 186 -6.68 -2.48 -9.39
CA VAL A 186 -6.90 -2.37 -10.84
C VAL A 186 -5.85 -3.13 -11.64
N LEU A 187 -4.59 -3.05 -11.23
CA LEU A 187 -3.48 -3.68 -11.98
C LEU A 187 -3.08 -5.04 -11.40
N CYS A 188 -3.19 -5.22 -10.09
CA CYS A 188 -2.86 -6.47 -9.41
C CYS A 188 -3.79 -6.69 -8.22
N ARG A 189 -4.28 -7.91 -8.06
CA ARG A 189 -5.02 -8.36 -6.88
C ARG A 189 -4.20 -9.46 -6.19
N PRO A 190 -3.40 -9.13 -5.17
CA PRO A 190 -2.44 -10.06 -4.57
C PRO A 190 -3.08 -11.33 -4.00
N PHE A 191 -4.35 -11.28 -3.57
CA PHE A 191 -5.07 -12.47 -3.09
C PHE A 191 -5.21 -13.56 -4.16
N GLU A 192 -5.32 -13.19 -5.44
CA GLU A 192 -5.34 -14.15 -6.55
C GLU A 192 -3.99 -14.85 -6.75
N HIS A 193 -2.95 -14.37 -6.08
CA HIS A 193 -1.58 -14.88 -6.15
C HIS A 193 -1.08 -15.43 -4.80
N GLY A 194 -1.97 -15.64 -3.84
CA GLY A 194 -1.66 -16.29 -2.57
C GLY A 194 -1.30 -15.35 -1.41
N ALA A 195 -1.40 -14.04 -1.56
CA ALA A 195 -1.30 -13.14 -0.42
C ALA A 195 -2.45 -13.36 0.57
N ASP A 196 -2.20 -13.13 1.85
CA ASP A 196 -3.19 -13.32 2.92
C ASP A 196 -3.72 -11.99 3.43
N ILE A 197 -2.85 -10.98 3.50
CA ILE A 197 -3.18 -9.63 3.94
C ILE A 197 -2.67 -8.64 2.90
N VAL A 198 -3.49 -7.67 2.54
CA VAL A 198 -3.11 -6.55 1.69
C VAL A 198 -3.20 -5.25 2.46
N VAL A 199 -2.23 -4.38 2.27
CA VAL A 199 -2.25 -3.01 2.81
C VAL A 199 -2.14 -2.00 1.67
N HIS A 200 -2.72 -0.82 1.87
CA HIS A 200 -2.56 0.31 0.95
C HIS A 200 -2.34 1.62 1.70
N SER A 201 -1.52 2.47 1.13
CA SER A 201 -1.64 3.91 1.35
C SER A 201 -2.74 4.45 0.42
N LEU A 202 -3.93 4.71 0.97
CA LEU A 202 -5.05 5.32 0.24
C LEU A 202 -4.72 6.74 -0.24
N THR A 203 -3.69 7.34 0.34
CA THR A 203 -3.12 8.65 -0.01
C THR A 203 -2.67 8.76 -1.46
N LYS A 204 -2.27 7.63 -2.07
CA LYS A 204 -1.61 7.55 -3.38
C LYS A 204 -2.65 7.40 -4.49
N TYR A 205 -2.47 6.49 -5.41
CA TYR A 205 -3.35 6.28 -6.57
C TYR A 205 -4.84 6.14 -6.22
N ILE A 206 -5.18 5.53 -5.10
CA ILE A 206 -6.59 5.32 -4.72
C ILE A 206 -7.28 6.66 -4.50
N GLY A 207 -6.74 7.54 -3.66
CA GLY A 207 -7.24 8.92 -3.53
C GLY A 207 -6.96 9.75 -4.76
N GLY A 208 -5.75 9.68 -5.30
CA GLY A 208 -5.34 10.17 -6.61
C GLY A 208 -5.26 11.70 -6.79
N HIS A 209 -5.53 12.49 -5.77
CA HIS A 209 -5.66 13.95 -5.89
C HIS A 209 -4.75 14.73 -4.93
N GLY A 210 -3.96 14.04 -4.09
CA GLY A 210 -3.07 14.68 -3.12
C GLY A 210 -3.79 15.46 -2.01
N THR A 211 -5.09 15.20 -1.79
CA THR A 211 -5.95 15.95 -0.86
C THR A 211 -6.06 15.32 0.53
N SER A 212 -5.89 13.99 0.64
CA SER A 212 -6.20 13.25 1.86
C SER A 212 -5.17 12.17 2.15
N ILE A 213 -4.77 12.06 3.41
CA ILE A 213 -3.97 10.95 3.89
C ILE A 213 -4.90 9.87 4.43
N GLY A 214 -4.62 8.62 4.08
CA GLY A 214 -5.34 7.45 4.57
C GLY A 214 -4.56 6.17 4.34
N GLY A 215 -4.94 5.11 5.03
CA GLY A 215 -4.44 3.76 4.85
C GLY A 215 -5.56 2.74 5.01
N ILE A 216 -5.31 1.51 4.59
CA ILE A 216 -6.27 0.43 4.77
C ILE A 216 -5.54 -0.92 4.89
N VAL A 217 -6.06 -1.78 5.73
CA VAL A 217 -5.68 -3.20 5.85
C VAL A 217 -6.85 -4.03 5.34
N ILE A 218 -6.58 -5.05 4.53
CA ILE A 218 -7.58 -5.94 3.94
C ILE A 218 -7.17 -7.38 4.22
N ASP A 219 -8.13 -8.17 4.71
CA ASP A 219 -7.95 -9.58 5.07
C ASP A 219 -8.57 -10.47 3.99
N ALA A 220 -7.80 -11.40 3.43
CA ALA A 220 -8.32 -12.40 2.50
C ALA A 220 -9.34 -13.35 3.15
N GLY A 221 -9.18 -13.60 4.46
CA GLY A 221 -9.99 -14.57 5.21
C GLY A 221 -9.67 -16.03 4.90
N THR A 222 -8.58 -16.30 4.20
CA THR A 222 -8.21 -17.64 3.75
C THR A 222 -7.07 -18.27 4.55
N PHE A 223 -6.28 -17.46 5.27
CA PHE A 223 -5.18 -17.99 6.05
C PHE A 223 -5.69 -18.81 7.26
N PRO A 224 -5.18 -20.04 7.47
CA PRO A 224 -5.70 -20.96 8.48
C PRO A 224 -5.15 -20.65 9.89
N TRP A 225 -5.54 -19.52 10.47
CA TRP A 225 -5.08 -19.05 11.78
C TRP A 225 -5.24 -20.08 12.91
N ALA A 226 -6.34 -20.85 12.86
CA ALA A 226 -6.67 -21.84 13.89
C ALA A 226 -5.81 -23.11 13.81
N ASP A 227 -5.14 -23.37 12.69
CA ASP A 227 -4.33 -24.57 12.49
C ASP A 227 -2.93 -24.43 13.14
N ASN A 228 -2.48 -23.19 13.40
CA ASN A 228 -1.18 -22.92 14.00
C ASN A 228 -1.31 -22.05 15.26
N LYS A 229 -2.02 -22.61 16.26
CA LYS A 229 -2.41 -21.90 17.49
C LYS A 229 -1.24 -21.38 18.31
N GLU A 230 -0.15 -22.14 18.40
CA GLU A 230 1.04 -21.74 19.17
C GLU A 230 1.74 -20.55 18.51
N ARG A 231 1.87 -20.57 17.18
CA ARG A 231 2.47 -19.45 16.43
C ARG A 231 1.62 -18.19 16.52
N PHE A 232 0.31 -18.30 16.44
CA PHE A 232 -0.63 -17.17 16.44
C PHE A 232 -1.50 -17.14 17.71
N ALA A 233 -0.86 -17.24 18.87
CA ALA A 233 -1.53 -17.21 20.17
C ALA A 233 -2.41 -15.97 20.35
N LEU A 234 -2.00 -14.80 19.83
CA LEU A 234 -2.76 -13.54 19.87
C LEU A 234 -4.17 -13.63 19.22
N LEU A 235 -4.38 -14.56 18.30
CA LEU A 235 -5.68 -14.80 17.66
C LEU A 235 -6.43 -15.99 18.25
N ASN A 236 -5.72 -16.90 18.93
CA ASN A 236 -6.22 -18.22 19.34
C ASN A 236 -6.35 -18.41 20.85
N THR A 237 -6.02 -17.40 21.65
CA THR A 237 -6.19 -17.42 23.11
C THR A 237 -7.12 -16.29 23.55
N PRO A 238 -7.82 -16.44 24.69
CA PRO A 238 -8.66 -15.38 25.24
C PRO A 238 -7.87 -14.08 25.45
N ASP A 239 -8.31 -12.98 24.84
CA ASP A 239 -7.66 -11.67 24.96
C ASP A 239 -8.18 -10.93 26.20
N PRO A 240 -7.36 -10.73 27.25
CA PRO A 240 -7.79 -10.03 28.45
C PRO A 240 -8.07 -8.54 28.22
N SER A 241 -7.53 -7.95 27.12
CA SER A 241 -7.78 -6.56 26.76
C SER A 241 -9.13 -6.33 26.08
N TYR A 242 -9.78 -7.43 25.64
CA TYR A 242 -11.07 -7.37 24.96
C TYR A 242 -12.01 -8.50 25.40
N HIS A 243 -12.58 -8.38 26.61
CA HIS A 243 -13.58 -9.27 27.19
C HIS A 243 -13.26 -10.78 27.17
N GLY A 244 -12.00 -11.17 27.05
CA GLY A 244 -11.59 -12.58 26.94
C GLY A 244 -11.97 -13.24 25.60
N VAL A 245 -12.16 -12.47 24.54
CA VAL A 245 -12.51 -12.99 23.20
C VAL A 245 -11.34 -13.78 22.61
N THR A 246 -11.63 -14.97 22.08
CA THR A 246 -10.76 -15.72 21.18
C THR A 246 -11.16 -15.37 19.74
N TYR A 247 -10.32 -14.65 19.02
CA TYR A 247 -10.69 -14.04 17.72
C TYR A 247 -11.04 -15.07 16.65
N THR A 248 -10.33 -16.19 16.56
CA THR A 248 -10.62 -17.26 15.62
C THR A 248 -11.97 -17.93 15.88
N GLU A 249 -12.42 -18.00 17.12
CA GLU A 249 -13.75 -18.52 17.49
C GLU A 249 -14.86 -17.51 17.24
N ALA A 250 -14.60 -16.22 17.56
CA ALA A 250 -15.61 -15.17 17.47
C ALA A 250 -15.85 -14.68 16.04
N PHE A 251 -14.81 -14.62 15.21
CA PHE A 251 -14.88 -14.00 13.89
C PHE A 251 -14.57 -14.98 12.74
N GLY A 252 -14.13 -16.21 13.01
CA GLY A 252 -13.81 -17.19 11.98
C GLY A 252 -12.81 -16.66 10.94
N PRO A 253 -13.18 -16.64 9.64
CA PRO A 253 -12.32 -16.12 8.59
C PRO A 253 -11.86 -14.66 8.77
N ALA A 254 -12.65 -13.84 9.46
CA ALA A 254 -12.35 -12.43 9.73
C ALA A 254 -11.58 -12.21 11.05
N ALA A 255 -10.98 -13.24 11.64
CA ALA A 255 -10.27 -13.17 12.92
C ALA A 255 -9.17 -12.11 12.92
N PHE A 256 -8.38 -12.05 11.87
CA PHE A 256 -7.29 -11.09 11.73
C PHE A 256 -7.82 -9.64 11.70
N ILE A 257 -8.75 -9.33 10.81
CA ILE A 257 -9.26 -7.97 10.67
C ILE A 257 -10.10 -7.54 11.88
N GLY A 258 -10.79 -8.47 12.52
CA GLY A 258 -11.51 -8.26 13.77
C GLY A 258 -10.56 -7.82 14.90
N ARG A 259 -9.47 -8.58 15.13
CA ARG A 259 -8.44 -8.20 16.11
C ARG A 259 -7.77 -6.87 15.73
N CYS A 260 -7.44 -6.66 14.46
CA CYS A 260 -6.83 -5.43 13.99
C CYS A 260 -7.64 -4.18 14.36
N ARG A 261 -8.97 -4.26 14.28
CA ARG A 261 -9.91 -3.18 14.68
C ARG A 261 -9.93 -2.96 16.18
N VAL A 262 -10.08 -4.02 16.97
CA VAL A 262 -10.37 -3.90 18.41
C VAL A 262 -9.12 -3.83 19.28
N VAL A 263 -7.94 -4.10 18.76
CA VAL A 263 -6.68 -3.98 19.49
C VAL A 263 -5.81 -2.86 18.91
N PRO A 264 -5.10 -3.00 17.78
CA PRO A 264 -4.24 -1.91 17.31
C PRO A 264 -5.00 -0.60 17.07
N LEU A 265 -6.07 -0.60 16.27
CA LEU A 265 -6.79 0.65 15.98
C LEU A 265 -7.41 1.25 17.23
N ARG A 266 -8.17 0.46 18.02
CA ARG A 266 -8.87 0.96 19.20
C ARG A 266 -7.91 1.56 20.23
N ASN A 267 -6.78 0.90 20.47
CA ASN A 267 -5.87 1.25 21.57
C ASN A 267 -4.82 2.29 21.17
N MET A 268 -4.35 2.30 19.91
CA MET A 268 -3.35 3.26 19.42
C MET A 268 -3.95 4.47 18.68
N GLY A 269 -5.19 4.33 18.16
CA GLY A 269 -6.02 5.46 17.80
C GLY A 269 -5.77 6.13 16.44
N ALA A 270 -5.01 5.53 15.50
CA ALA A 270 -4.81 6.10 14.16
C ALA A 270 -6.04 5.91 13.26
N ALA A 271 -7.18 6.46 13.67
CA ALA A 271 -8.44 6.39 12.96
C ALA A 271 -8.49 7.34 11.75
N LEU A 272 -9.12 6.91 10.67
CA LEU A 272 -9.36 7.75 9.50
C LEU A 272 -10.51 8.72 9.77
N SER A 273 -10.34 9.98 9.39
CA SER A 273 -11.44 10.96 9.40
C SER A 273 -12.52 10.60 8.37
N PRO A 274 -13.83 10.66 8.73
CA PRO A 274 -14.92 10.44 7.77
C PRO A 274 -14.86 11.36 6.56
N PHE A 275 -14.40 12.60 6.73
CA PHE A 275 -14.21 13.53 5.63
C PHE A 275 -13.10 13.07 4.67
N ASN A 276 -11.99 12.55 5.20
CA ASN A 276 -10.94 11.96 4.35
C ASN A 276 -11.44 10.69 3.64
N ALA A 277 -12.22 9.85 4.33
CA ALA A 277 -12.84 8.67 3.72
C ALA A 277 -13.73 9.06 2.54
N PHE A 278 -14.55 10.11 2.68
CA PHE A 278 -15.40 10.63 1.61
C PHE A 278 -14.57 11.09 0.39
N LEU A 279 -13.50 11.88 0.61
CA LEU A 279 -12.64 12.34 -0.49
C LEU A 279 -11.91 11.18 -1.19
N ILE A 280 -11.48 10.17 -0.42
CA ILE A 280 -10.86 8.96 -0.97
C ILE A 280 -11.87 8.14 -1.78
N LEU A 281 -13.13 8.02 -1.32
CA LEU A 281 -14.20 7.35 -2.07
C LEU A 281 -14.44 8.01 -3.43
N GLN A 282 -14.42 9.35 -3.52
CA GLN A 282 -14.53 10.05 -4.80
C GLN A 282 -13.37 9.71 -5.75
N GLY A 283 -12.14 9.65 -5.22
CA GLY A 283 -10.98 9.21 -6.01
C GLY A 283 -11.11 7.75 -6.48
N LEU A 284 -11.62 6.88 -5.61
CA LEU A 284 -11.77 5.45 -5.89
C LEU A 284 -12.72 5.18 -7.05
N GLU A 285 -13.80 5.95 -7.19
CA GLU A 285 -14.79 5.79 -8.28
C GLU A 285 -14.18 5.92 -9.69
N THR A 286 -13.12 6.69 -9.84
CA THR A 286 -12.42 6.90 -11.12
C THR A 286 -11.08 6.16 -11.21
N LEU A 287 -10.77 5.29 -10.24
CA LEU A 287 -9.47 4.65 -10.13
C LEU A 287 -9.08 3.90 -11.40
N ALA A 288 -9.98 3.09 -11.97
CA ALA A 288 -9.69 2.27 -13.15
C ALA A 288 -9.29 3.16 -14.36
N LEU A 289 -10.06 4.23 -14.62
CA LEU A 289 -9.77 5.18 -15.69
C LEU A 289 -8.41 5.88 -15.49
N ARG A 290 -8.11 6.26 -14.25
CA ARG A 290 -6.84 6.93 -13.94
C ARG A 290 -5.66 5.97 -14.08
N MET A 291 -5.77 4.73 -13.57
CA MET A 291 -4.69 3.75 -13.68
C MET A 291 -4.38 3.40 -15.14
N GLU A 292 -5.37 3.29 -16.01
CA GLU A 292 -5.16 3.09 -17.42
C GLU A 292 -4.39 4.26 -18.05
N ARG A 293 -4.80 5.51 -17.82
CA ARG A 293 -4.12 6.70 -18.33
C ARG A 293 -2.72 6.86 -17.75
N HIS A 294 -2.54 6.61 -16.45
CA HIS A 294 -1.23 6.63 -15.79
C HIS A 294 -0.23 5.67 -16.47
N THR A 295 -0.64 4.43 -16.70
CA THR A 295 0.23 3.40 -17.30
C THR A 295 0.52 3.68 -18.78
N GLU A 296 -0.48 4.15 -19.53
CA GLU A 296 -0.29 4.54 -20.92
C GLU A 296 0.72 5.70 -21.05
N ASN A 297 0.55 6.74 -20.24
CA ASN A 297 1.47 7.88 -20.23
C ASN A 297 2.88 7.46 -19.79
N ALA A 298 3.00 6.62 -18.76
CA ALA A 298 4.29 6.15 -18.27
C ALA A 298 5.06 5.37 -19.33
N LEU A 299 4.39 4.52 -20.10
CA LEU A 299 5.02 3.76 -21.18
C LEU A 299 5.53 4.69 -22.30
N LYS A 300 4.73 5.69 -22.72
CA LYS A 300 5.17 6.68 -23.72
C LYS A 300 6.38 7.48 -23.24
N VAL A 301 6.36 7.93 -21.98
CA VAL A 301 7.48 8.66 -21.37
C VAL A 301 8.71 7.76 -21.26
N ALA A 302 8.56 6.50 -20.86
CA ALA A 302 9.67 5.56 -20.76
C ALA A 302 10.36 5.35 -22.12
N HIS A 303 9.62 5.15 -23.20
CA HIS A 303 10.17 5.04 -24.54
C HIS A 303 10.88 6.33 -25.00
N TYR A 304 10.29 7.50 -24.72
CA TYR A 304 10.94 8.78 -25.02
C TYR A 304 12.28 8.91 -24.29
N LEU A 305 12.31 8.63 -22.98
CA LEU A 305 13.54 8.70 -22.19
C LEU A 305 14.59 7.68 -22.64
N GLN A 306 14.18 6.46 -23.02
CA GLN A 306 15.09 5.41 -23.50
C GLN A 306 15.81 5.81 -24.82
N ALA A 307 15.13 6.58 -25.65
CA ALA A 307 15.67 7.08 -26.92
C ALA A 307 16.48 8.40 -26.79
N HIS A 308 16.44 9.05 -25.62
CA HIS A 308 17.05 10.38 -25.45
C HIS A 308 18.53 10.32 -25.13
N GLU A 309 19.37 11.07 -25.86
CA GLU A 309 20.84 11.03 -25.73
C GLU A 309 21.38 11.44 -24.36
N GLN A 310 20.65 12.29 -23.60
CA GLN A 310 21.04 12.74 -22.26
C GLN A 310 20.70 11.71 -21.16
N VAL A 311 19.96 10.66 -21.49
CA VAL A 311 19.59 9.57 -20.57
C VAL A 311 20.61 8.44 -20.66
N ALA A 312 21.05 7.95 -19.52
CA ALA A 312 22.03 6.86 -19.43
C ALA A 312 21.34 5.50 -19.34
N TRP A 313 20.22 5.43 -18.63
CA TRP A 313 19.43 4.21 -18.42
C TRP A 313 18.00 4.57 -18.02
N VAL A 314 17.06 3.66 -18.26
CA VAL A 314 15.64 3.77 -17.82
C VAL A 314 15.27 2.47 -17.10
N LYS A 315 14.62 2.58 -15.94
CA LYS A 315 14.04 1.45 -15.20
C LYS A 315 12.51 1.60 -15.19
N TYR A 316 11.85 0.76 -15.96
CA TYR A 316 10.40 0.65 -16.02
C TYR A 316 10.02 -0.75 -16.51
N ALA A 317 9.36 -1.54 -15.67
CA ALA A 317 9.09 -2.95 -15.98
C ALA A 317 8.11 -3.18 -17.14
N GLY A 318 7.49 -2.10 -17.66
CA GLY A 318 6.72 -2.12 -18.90
C GLY A 318 7.57 -2.20 -20.17
N LEU A 319 8.89 -1.91 -20.09
CA LEU A 319 9.79 -2.02 -21.23
C LEU A 319 10.22 -3.48 -21.44
N PRO A 320 10.28 -3.98 -22.69
CA PRO A 320 10.57 -5.39 -22.96
C PRO A 320 11.95 -5.87 -22.52
N ASP A 321 12.93 -4.98 -22.41
CA ASP A 321 14.29 -5.24 -22.01
C ASP A 321 14.52 -5.18 -20.48
N HIS A 322 13.47 -4.84 -19.71
CA HIS A 322 13.56 -4.80 -18.25
C HIS A 322 13.63 -6.24 -17.68
N PRO A 323 14.52 -6.53 -16.71
CA PRO A 323 14.64 -7.87 -16.12
C PRO A 323 13.35 -8.47 -15.60
N GLU A 324 12.48 -7.62 -15.04
CA GLU A 324 11.22 -8.02 -14.43
C GLU A 324 10.01 -7.86 -15.37
N HIS A 325 10.24 -7.67 -16.68
CA HIS A 325 9.15 -7.52 -17.65
C HIS A 325 8.17 -8.70 -17.64
N GLN A 326 8.67 -9.92 -17.49
CA GLN A 326 7.81 -11.11 -17.41
C GLN A 326 6.94 -11.12 -16.15
N LEU A 327 7.45 -10.66 -15.02
CA LEU A 327 6.65 -10.47 -13.80
C LEU A 327 5.60 -9.38 -14.00
N ALA A 328 5.94 -8.28 -14.68
CA ALA A 328 4.97 -7.26 -15.06
C ALA A 328 3.84 -7.82 -15.94
N GLN A 329 4.18 -8.63 -16.94
CA GLN A 329 3.16 -9.31 -17.75
C GLN A 329 2.26 -10.21 -16.90
N ARG A 330 2.83 -10.99 -15.99
CA ARG A 330 2.11 -11.94 -15.14
C ARG A 330 1.17 -11.25 -14.15
N TYR A 331 1.64 -10.23 -13.43
CA TYR A 331 0.92 -9.64 -12.31
C TYR A 331 0.10 -8.40 -12.67
N THR A 332 0.49 -7.66 -13.72
CA THR A 332 -0.15 -6.38 -14.06
C THR A 332 -0.62 -6.31 -15.52
N GLY A 333 -0.59 -7.43 -16.25
CA GLY A 333 -0.91 -7.44 -17.68
C GLY A 333 0.01 -6.54 -18.52
N GLY A 334 1.26 -6.35 -18.07
CA GLY A 334 2.25 -5.50 -18.73
C GLY A 334 2.08 -3.99 -18.46
N LYS A 335 1.26 -3.62 -17.46
CA LYS A 335 0.97 -2.23 -17.08
C LYS A 335 1.48 -1.97 -15.65
N PRO A 336 2.81 -1.85 -15.39
CA PRO A 336 3.37 -1.75 -14.04
C PRO A 336 3.24 -0.35 -13.42
N ALA A 337 2.05 0.20 -13.38
CA ALA A 337 1.71 1.53 -12.87
C ALA A 337 2.48 2.68 -13.56
N SER A 338 2.74 3.79 -12.86
CA SER A 338 3.36 4.98 -13.45
C SER A 338 4.58 5.51 -12.71
N ILE A 339 5.18 4.68 -11.88
CA ILE A 339 6.49 4.98 -11.29
C ILE A 339 7.56 4.46 -12.23
N LEU A 340 8.44 5.36 -12.67
CA LEU A 340 9.63 5.02 -13.42
C LEU A 340 10.83 5.80 -12.91
N SER A 341 12.02 5.29 -13.12
CA SER A 341 13.25 6.00 -12.82
C SER A 341 14.22 5.93 -14.00
N PHE A 342 15.05 6.95 -14.12
CA PHE A 342 16.07 7.02 -15.13
C PHE A 342 17.35 7.68 -14.60
N GLY A 343 18.48 7.35 -15.19
CA GLY A 343 19.77 7.98 -14.93
C GLY A 343 20.04 9.07 -15.94
N ILE A 344 20.42 10.26 -15.43
CA ILE A 344 20.79 11.40 -16.28
C ILE A 344 22.31 11.49 -16.44
N LYS A 345 22.80 11.68 -17.67
CA LYS A 345 24.23 11.92 -17.93
C LYS A 345 24.67 13.22 -17.28
N GLY A 346 25.82 13.22 -16.59
CA GLY A 346 26.29 14.33 -15.79
C GLY A 346 26.01 14.19 -14.29
N GLY A 347 25.41 13.06 -13.88
CA GLY A 347 25.27 12.66 -12.48
C GLY A 347 24.38 13.57 -11.65
N GLN A 348 24.68 13.69 -10.36
CA GLN A 348 23.88 14.42 -9.38
C GLN A 348 23.63 15.89 -9.78
N VAL A 349 24.65 16.57 -10.33
CA VAL A 349 24.52 17.99 -10.71
C VAL A 349 23.55 18.19 -11.86
N ALA A 350 23.64 17.34 -12.90
CA ALA A 350 22.69 17.36 -14.00
C ALA A 350 21.28 16.98 -13.55
N GLY A 351 21.13 16.00 -12.63
CA GLY A 351 19.86 15.64 -12.04
C GLY A 351 19.20 16.79 -11.28
N ALA A 352 19.97 17.56 -10.52
CA ALA A 352 19.47 18.75 -9.82
C ALA A 352 19.01 19.81 -10.81
N ARG A 353 19.82 20.13 -11.84
CA ARG A 353 19.44 21.11 -12.90
C ARG A 353 18.19 20.67 -13.65
N PHE A 354 18.07 19.38 -13.99
CA PHE A 354 16.89 18.82 -14.62
C PHE A 354 15.63 19.09 -13.77
N ILE A 355 15.68 18.73 -12.47
CA ILE A 355 14.56 18.96 -11.55
C ILE A 355 14.21 20.45 -11.46
N ASP A 356 15.22 21.33 -11.38
CA ASP A 356 15.01 22.77 -11.24
C ASP A 356 14.44 23.42 -12.52
N ALA A 357 14.66 22.82 -13.70
CA ALA A 357 14.17 23.30 -14.96
C ALA A 357 12.72 22.86 -15.29
N LEU A 358 12.15 21.90 -14.58
CA LEU A 358 10.78 21.45 -14.80
C LEU A 358 9.75 22.57 -14.58
N GLN A 359 8.77 22.67 -15.48
CA GLN A 359 7.74 23.72 -15.52
C GLN A 359 6.34 23.17 -15.26
N LEU A 360 6.00 22.01 -15.86
CA LEU A 360 4.73 21.32 -15.69
C LEU A 360 4.81 20.27 -14.58
N VAL A 361 5.84 19.41 -14.63
CA VAL A 361 6.02 18.32 -13.68
C VAL A 361 6.41 18.89 -12.30
N VAL A 362 5.63 18.56 -11.28
CA VAL A 362 5.77 19.18 -9.94
C VAL A 362 6.91 18.52 -9.16
N ARG A 363 7.77 19.34 -8.60
CA ARG A 363 8.92 18.93 -7.76
C ARG A 363 8.47 18.63 -6.34
N LEU A 364 8.26 17.37 -6.00
CA LEU A 364 7.89 16.95 -4.64
C LEU A 364 8.06 15.44 -4.42
N VAL A 365 7.97 15.04 -3.16
CA VAL A 365 8.07 13.63 -2.76
C VAL A 365 6.68 13.06 -2.53
N ASN A 366 5.98 12.70 -3.60
CA ASN A 366 4.75 11.92 -3.57
C ASN A 366 4.69 11.01 -4.80
N ILE A 367 3.66 10.18 -4.93
CA ILE A 367 3.37 9.33 -6.09
C ILE A 367 1.86 9.20 -6.26
N GLY A 368 1.42 8.83 -7.46
CA GLY A 368 0.02 8.46 -7.72
C GLY A 368 -0.97 9.62 -7.68
N ASP A 369 -0.49 10.85 -7.79
CA ASP A 369 -1.33 12.04 -8.01
C ASP A 369 -1.75 12.13 -9.49
N ALA A 370 -2.88 12.74 -9.76
CA ALA A 370 -3.32 13.08 -11.12
C ALA A 370 -2.28 13.94 -11.86
N LYS A 371 -1.46 14.71 -11.14
CA LYS A 371 -0.33 15.49 -11.67
C LYS A 371 0.92 14.64 -11.77
N SER A 372 1.73 14.89 -12.80
CA SER A 372 3.08 14.33 -12.92
C SER A 372 4.01 14.95 -11.89
N LEU A 373 4.78 14.10 -11.21
CA LEU A 373 5.66 14.47 -10.10
C LEU A 373 7.08 13.97 -10.35
N ALA A 374 8.08 14.75 -9.93
CA ALA A 374 9.47 14.37 -10.02
C ALA A 374 10.22 14.59 -8.71
N CYS A 375 11.18 13.73 -8.42
CA CYS A 375 12.19 13.97 -7.39
C CYS A 375 13.54 13.40 -7.80
N HIS A 376 14.61 13.97 -7.22
CA HIS A 376 15.96 13.47 -7.29
C HIS A 376 16.32 12.84 -5.93
N PRO A 377 16.19 11.52 -5.76
CA PRO A 377 16.26 10.89 -4.44
C PRO A 377 17.56 11.15 -3.70
N ALA A 378 18.70 11.11 -4.38
CA ALA A 378 20.01 11.35 -3.77
C ALA A 378 20.19 12.78 -3.18
N SER A 379 19.45 13.78 -3.72
CA SER A 379 19.47 15.15 -3.19
C SER A 379 18.36 15.43 -2.17
N THR A 380 17.38 14.53 -2.02
CA THR A 380 16.19 14.76 -1.19
C THR A 380 15.98 13.64 -0.16
N THR A 381 15.30 12.58 -0.53
CA THR A 381 14.87 11.51 0.40
C THR A 381 16.00 10.65 0.96
N HIS A 382 17.15 10.59 0.26
CA HIS A 382 18.31 9.77 0.62
C HIS A 382 19.58 10.63 0.82
N ARG A 383 19.41 11.93 1.04
CA ARG A 383 20.53 12.89 1.15
C ARG A 383 21.55 12.55 2.24
N GLN A 384 21.11 11.86 3.29
CA GLN A 384 21.97 11.47 4.41
C GLN A 384 22.84 10.24 4.13
N LEU A 385 22.58 9.49 3.04
CA LEU A 385 23.29 8.28 2.71
C LEU A 385 24.58 8.59 1.95
N ASN A 386 25.64 7.83 2.21
CA ASN A 386 26.87 7.82 1.43
C ASN A 386 26.71 6.99 0.14
N ASP A 387 27.73 6.94 -0.72
CA ASP A 387 27.64 6.28 -2.03
C ASP A 387 27.36 4.78 -1.93
N GLU A 388 28.00 4.09 -0.99
CA GLU A 388 27.82 2.65 -0.77
C GLU A 388 26.38 2.35 -0.26
N GLU A 389 25.86 3.20 0.61
CA GLU A 389 24.49 3.09 1.12
C GLU A 389 23.45 3.39 0.04
N LEU A 390 23.72 4.38 -0.81
CA LEU A 390 22.84 4.71 -1.96
C LEU A 390 22.80 3.54 -2.96
N GLU A 391 23.92 2.93 -3.26
CA GLU A 391 24.00 1.77 -4.16
C GLU A 391 23.25 0.57 -3.59
N LYS A 392 23.43 0.26 -2.30
CA LYS A 392 22.69 -0.79 -1.59
C LYS A 392 21.17 -0.52 -1.56
N ALA A 393 20.78 0.73 -1.47
CA ALA A 393 19.37 1.15 -1.54
C ALA A 393 18.81 1.14 -2.98
N GLY A 394 19.64 0.89 -4.00
CA GLY A 394 19.23 0.94 -5.40
C GLY A 394 18.94 2.35 -5.93
N VAL A 395 19.54 3.37 -5.31
CA VAL A 395 19.34 4.80 -5.59
C VAL A 395 20.67 5.45 -6.02
N PRO A 396 21.17 5.19 -7.23
CA PRO A 396 22.40 5.83 -7.71
C PRO A 396 22.25 7.37 -7.80
N ARG A 397 23.36 8.08 -7.73
CA ARG A 397 23.37 9.56 -7.66
C ARG A 397 22.81 10.26 -8.88
N ASP A 398 22.78 9.60 -10.03
CA ASP A 398 22.22 10.11 -11.28
C ASP A 398 20.72 9.84 -11.42
N MET A 399 20.10 9.15 -10.43
CA MET A 399 18.70 8.71 -10.50
C MET A 399 17.74 9.87 -10.37
N VAL A 400 16.85 10.01 -11.34
CA VAL A 400 15.61 10.78 -11.26
C VAL A 400 14.44 9.80 -11.20
N ARG A 401 13.52 10.00 -10.24
CA ARG A 401 12.26 9.26 -10.16
C ARG A 401 11.11 10.14 -10.64
N LEU A 402 10.30 9.59 -11.52
CA LEU A 402 9.05 10.18 -11.99
C LEU A 402 7.86 9.37 -11.46
N SER A 403 6.76 10.06 -11.15
CA SER A 403 5.43 9.50 -11.00
C SER A 403 4.55 10.20 -12.02
N ILE A 404 4.30 9.52 -13.13
CA ILE A 404 3.63 10.10 -14.29
C ILE A 404 2.13 10.23 -14.02
N GLY A 405 1.58 11.41 -14.26
CA GLY A 405 0.19 11.77 -14.06
C GLY A 405 -0.70 11.44 -15.27
N ILE A 406 -1.88 12.05 -15.29
CA ILE A 406 -2.90 11.82 -16.32
C ILE A 406 -3.03 12.99 -17.32
N GLU A 407 -2.10 13.94 -17.31
CA GLU A 407 -2.01 15.02 -18.28
C GLU A 407 -1.84 14.45 -19.70
N HIS A 408 -1.90 15.29 -20.72
CA HIS A 408 -1.58 14.85 -22.07
C HIS A 408 -0.10 14.43 -22.17
N SER A 409 0.18 13.25 -22.72
CA SER A 409 1.54 12.70 -22.76
C SER A 409 2.54 13.61 -23.48
N ASP A 410 2.11 14.32 -24.53
CA ASP A 410 2.98 15.20 -25.29
C ASP A 410 3.41 16.43 -24.48
N ASP A 411 2.53 16.95 -23.60
CA ASP A 411 2.87 18.07 -22.71
C ASP A 411 3.88 17.62 -21.66
N ILE A 412 3.70 16.41 -21.08
CA ILE A 412 4.67 15.82 -20.16
C ILE A 412 6.04 15.66 -20.86
N ILE A 413 6.06 15.06 -22.04
CA ILE A 413 7.30 14.84 -22.83
C ILE A 413 7.95 16.17 -23.20
N ALA A 414 7.20 17.19 -23.57
CA ALA A 414 7.73 18.51 -23.89
C ALA A 414 8.43 19.16 -22.68
N ASP A 415 7.84 19.03 -21.48
CA ASP A 415 8.46 19.54 -20.24
C ASP A 415 9.74 18.77 -19.89
N LEU A 416 9.73 17.44 -20.01
CA LEU A 416 10.92 16.61 -19.80
C LEU A 416 12.03 16.94 -20.81
N ALA A 417 11.67 17.18 -22.07
CA ALA A 417 12.62 17.52 -23.14
C ALA A 417 13.37 18.81 -22.84
N GLN A 418 12.65 19.90 -22.53
CA GLN A 418 13.29 21.18 -22.23
C GLN A 418 14.15 21.11 -20.96
N ALA A 419 13.72 20.32 -19.94
CA ALA A 419 14.48 20.13 -18.72
C ALA A 419 15.75 19.29 -18.94
N LEU A 420 15.72 18.27 -19.81
CA LEU A 420 16.90 17.51 -20.23
C LEU A 420 17.92 18.39 -20.96
N GLU A 421 17.49 19.28 -21.85
CA GLU A 421 18.37 20.25 -22.50
C GLU A 421 19.00 21.21 -21.48
N ALA A 422 18.22 21.77 -20.55
CA ALA A 422 18.73 22.65 -19.50
C ALA A 422 19.73 21.96 -18.55
N SER A 423 19.70 20.64 -18.45
CA SER A 423 20.62 19.89 -17.59
C SER A 423 22.05 19.75 -18.14
N ARG A 424 22.27 20.02 -19.44
CA ARG A 424 23.57 19.90 -20.13
C ARG A 424 24.59 20.98 -19.72
N GLY A 425 24.13 22.08 -19.17
CA GLY A 425 24.87 23.33 -18.92
C GLY A 425 25.86 23.37 -17.78
#